data_f08abc4e426a995edf830eb1b91f5df3
#
_entry.id   f08abc4e426a995edf830eb1b91f5df3
#
_cell.length_a   1.000
_cell.length_b   1.000
_cell.length_c   1.000
_cell.angle_alpha   90.00
_cell.angle_beta   90.00
_cell.angle_gamma   90.00
#
_symmetry.space_group_name_H-M   'P 1'
#
loop_
_entity.id
_entity.type
_entity.pdbx_description
1 polymer ?
#
loop_
_entity_poly.entity_id
_entity_poly.type
_entity_poly.pdbx_seq_one_letter_code
_entity_poly.pdbx_strand_id
1 'polypeptide(L)'
;MTTTTETQELVPAHAEIVTATLPLIGAHIDAITQAFYRRLFDNHPELLRNLFNRGNQAQGAQQRALAASIATFATHLVDPNLPHPAELLSRIGHKHASLGIVAEQYPVVHDNLFAAIVEVLGADTVTAEVAQAWDRVFWIMADTLIELERSLYAQAGVRDGDVYRRAEVLSRVDDPSGVVQVTVRPVGGEVLSFTAGQYVSVGVTLPDGARQLRQYSLINTGGSGDLTFAVKPAGEVSTWIRDNLRVGDLLDVTVPFGDLPAPAPGLPLVLISAGIGITPMIGILEALDPATRVVVLHADRSAQTHPLRERQRDLVAALPDATLELWYEDGAPGAHQGFLSLDGVELPDGAEVYLCGADGFVRAVRDQLSARGITKVHCELFSPNDWLL
;
A
#
# COMPACT_ATOMS: atom_id res chain seq x y z
N MET A 1 28.63 7.73 18.77
CA MET A 1 27.48 7.45 17.89
C MET A 1 27.01 6.03 18.18
N THR A 2 26.45 5.80 19.36
CA THR A 2 26.02 4.48 19.85
C THR A 2 24.88 4.70 20.84
N THR A 3 23.74 5.24 20.34
CA THR A 3 22.57 5.50 21.19
C THR A 3 21.24 5.04 20.57
N THR A 4 21.25 4.41 19.39
CA THR A 4 20.01 4.06 18.68
C THR A 4 19.53 2.62 18.94
N THR A 5 20.40 1.73 19.43
CA THR A 5 20.10 0.30 19.53
C THR A 5 19.35 -0.09 20.81
N GLU A 6 19.58 0.60 21.93
CA GLU A 6 18.95 0.28 23.22
C GLU A 6 17.46 0.67 23.32
N THR A 7 16.99 1.57 22.45
CA THR A 7 15.61 2.06 22.50
C THR A 7 14.60 1.19 21.72
N GLN A 8 15.06 0.27 20.89
CA GLN A 8 14.18 -0.56 20.02
C GLN A 8 13.95 -1.99 20.55
N GLU A 9 14.52 -2.38 21.67
CA GLU A 9 14.36 -3.72 22.25
C GLU A 9 13.52 -3.71 23.53
N LEU A 10 12.85 -4.83 23.78
CA LEU A 10 12.21 -5.09 25.07
C LEU A 10 13.26 -5.57 26.07
N VAL A 11 13.18 -5.04 27.30
CA VAL A 11 13.92 -5.64 28.41
C VAL A 11 13.38 -7.05 28.68
N PRO A 12 14.22 -8.02 29.15
CA PRO A 12 13.80 -9.41 29.33
C PRO A 12 12.50 -9.59 30.13
N ALA A 13 12.30 -8.83 31.19
CA ALA A 13 11.09 -8.87 32.00
C ALA A 13 9.83 -8.49 31.20
N HIS A 14 9.90 -7.47 30.33
CA HIS A 14 8.77 -7.12 29.47
C HIS A 14 8.56 -8.17 28.36
N ALA A 15 9.63 -8.73 27.80
CA ALA A 15 9.53 -9.80 26.79
C ALA A 15 8.81 -11.04 27.35
N GLU A 16 9.11 -11.46 28.59
CA GLU A 16 8.42 -12.55 29.27
C GLU A 16 6.92 -12.26 29.45
N ILE A 17 6.55 -11.05 29.89
CA ILE A 17 5.17 -10.64 30.07
C ILE A 17 4.42 -10.63 28.74
N VAL A 18 5.03 -10.02 27.69
CA VAL A 18 4.43 -9.97 26.33
C VAL A 18 4.22 -11.38 25.80
N THR A 19 5.25 -12.25 25.91
CA THR A 19 5.14 -13.66 25.46
C THR A 19 4.01 -14.40 26.19
N ALA A 20 3.87 -14.22 27.51
CA ALA A 20 2.83 -14.86 28.30
C ALA A 20 1.41 -14.34 28.00
N THR A 21 1.27 -13.06 27.62
CA THR A 21 -0.03 -12.42 27.39
C THR A 21 -0.42 -12.32 25.91
N LEU A 22 0.52 -12.53 24.98
CA LEU A 22 0.27 -12.50 23.53
C LEU A 22 -0.89 -13.42 23.08
N PRO A 23 -1.03 -14.67 23.56
CA PRO A 23 -2.17 -15.52 23.21
C PRO A 23 -3.51 -14.95 23.67
N LEU A 24 -3.54 -14.30 24.84
CA LEU A 24 -4.75 -13.65 25.37
C LEU A 24 -5.15 -12.44 24.53
N ILE A 25 -4.18 -11.56 24.23
CA ILE A 25 -4.40 -10.41 23.35
C ILE A 25 -4.88 -10.89 21.98
N GLY A 26 -4.21 -11.88 21.39
CA GLY A 26 -4.59 -12.47 20.11
C GLY A 26 -6.02 -13.03 20.09
N ALA A 27 -6.44 -13.70 21.15
CA ALA A 27 -7.81 -14.24 21.27
C ALA A 27 -8.90 -13.14 21.33
N HIS A 28 -8.56 -11.93 21.75
CA HIS A 28 -9.49 -10.80 21.91
C HIS A 28 -9.22 -9.66 20.94
N ILE A 29 -8.28 -9.81 20.02
CA ILE A 29 -7.78 -8.71 19.19
C ILE A 29 -8.87 -8.06 18.34
N ASP A 30 -9.82 -8.82 17.82
CA ASP A 30 -10.96 -8.30 17.07
C ASP A 30 -11.86 -7.40 17.93
N ALA A 31 -12.14 -7.80 19.16
CA ALA A 31 -12.94 -7.01 20.10
C ALA A 31 -12.18 -5.73 20.51
N ILE A 32 -10.87 -5.84 20.76
CA ILE A 32 -10.00 -4.71 21.11
C ILE A 32 -9.98 -3.69 19.96
N THR A 33 -9.76 -4.13 18.74
CA THR A 33 -9.69 -3.21 17.58
C THR A 33 -11.05 -2.58 17.26
N GLN A 34 -12.15 -3.28 17.42
CA GLN A 34 -13.49 -2.70 17.30
C GLN A 34 -13.74 -1.64 18.37
N ALA A 35 -13.41 -1.92 19.64
CA ALA A 35 -13.53 -0.97 20.74
C ALA A 35 -12.63 0.26 20.51
N PHE A 36 -11.38 0.04 20.06
CA PHE A 36 -10.45 1.10 19.72
C PHE A 36 -11.01 2.07 18.66
N TYR A 37 -11.44 1.58 17.49
CA TYR A 37 -11.95 2.45 16.43
C TYR A 37 -13.25 3.15 16.83
N ARG A 38 -14.14 2.50 17.56
CA ARG A 38 -15.33 3.14 18.13
C ARG A 38 -14.92 4.33 19.00
N ARG A 39 -14.04 4.12 19.99
CA ARG A 39 -13.55 5.17 20.90
C ARG A 39 -12.84 6.29 20.13
N LEU A 40 -11.97 5.93 19.20
CA LEU A 40 -11.23 6.89 18.39
C LEU A 40 -12.17 7.83 17.62
N PHE A 41 -13.19 7.28 16.97
CA PHE A 41 -14.12 8.10 16.16
C PHE A 41 -15.18 8.80 16.99
N ASP A 42 -15.53 8.30 18.17
CA ASP A 42 -16.39 9.01 19.11
C ASP A 42 -15.67 10.24 19.68
N ASN A 43 -14.38 10.11 19.98
CA ASN A 43 -13.55 11.21 20.50
C ASN A 43 -13.03 12.15 19.39
N HIS A 44 -12.82 11.64 18.17
CA HIS A 44 -12.20 12.34 17.04
C HIS A 44 -12.96 12.06 15.73
N PRO A 45 -14.21 12.52 15.58
CA PRO A 45 -15.04 12.21 14.40
C PRO A 45 -14.48 12.78 13.09
N GLU A 46 -13.65 13.84 13.16
CA GLU A 46 -12.97 14.42 12.01
C GLU A 46 -11.99 13.43 11.34
N LEU A 47 -11.42 12.49 12.09
CA LEU A 47 -10.51 11.48 11.55
C LEU A 47 -11.24 10.56 10.56
N LEU A 48 -12.43 10.09 10.90
CA LEU A 48 -13.25 9.26 10.00
C LEU A 48 -13.68 10.04 8.75
N ARG A 49 -13.97 11.34 8.90
CA ARG A 49 -14.40 12.19 7.78
C ARG A 49 -13.27 12.52 6.81
N ASN A 50 -12.05 12.75 7.32
CA ASN A 50 -11.02 13.43 6.55
C ASN A 50 -9.73 12.63 6.35
N LEU A 51 -9.55 11.53 7.07
CA LEU A 51 -8.32 10.74 7.03
C LEU A 51 -8.58 9.26 6.72
N PHE A 52 -9.46 8.63 7.48
CA PHE A 52 -9.72 7.20 7.36
C PHE A 52 -10.63 6.85 6.17
N ASN A 53 -10.39 5.69 5.55
CA ASN A 53 -11.26 5.16 4.51
C ASN A 53 -12.56 4.62 5.12
N ARG A 54 -13.67 5.34 4.92
CA ARG A 54 -15.00 4.98 5.46
C ARG A 54 -15.48 3.61 4.99
N GLY A 55 -15.19 3.24 3.74
CA GLY A 55 -15.56 1.94 3.19
C GLY A 55 -14.82 0.78 3.89
N ASN A 56 -13.52 0.93 4.13
CA ASN A 56 -12.73 -0.07 4.86
C ASN A 56 -13.18 -0.17 6.33
N GLN A 57 -13.56 0.95 6.95
CA GLN A 57 -14.11 0.94 8.31
C GLN A 57 -15.45 0.20 8.38
N ALA A 58 -16.37 0.50 7.46
CA ALA A 58 -17.69 -0.15 7.42
C ALA A 58 -17.62 -1.67 7.18
N GLN A 59 -16.59 -2.14 6.48
CA GLN A 59 -16.38 -3.57 6.18
C GLN A 59 -15.48 -4.28 7.21
N GLY A 60 -15.01 -3.60 8.23
CA GLY A 60 -14.09 -4.14 9.24
C GLY A 60 -12.68 -4.45 8.69
N ALA A 61 -12.36 -4.05 7.47
CA ALA A 61 -11.08 -4.35 6.85
C ALA A 61 -9.91 -3.68 7.58
N GLN A 62 -10.11 -2.45 8.04
CA GLN A 62 -9.08 -1.72 8.77
C GLN A 62 -8.87 -2.24 10.19
N GLN A 63 -9.93 -2.71 10.85
CA GLN A 63 -9.85 -3.39 12.15
C GLN A 63 -8.98 -4.64 12.04
N ARG A 64 -9.25 -5.48 11.04
CA ARG A 64 -8.44 -6.69 10.78
C ARG A 64 -6.99 -6.38 10.44
N ALA A 65 -6.74 -5.34 9.65
CA ALA A 65 -5.37 -4.92 9.31
C ALA A 65 -4.58 -4.47 10.54
N LEU A 66 -5.18 -3.64 11.40
CA LEU A 66 -4.55 -3.21 12.65
C LEU A 66 -4.30 -4.40 13.59
N ALA A 67 -5.29 -5.29 13.74
CA ALA A 67 -5.18 -6.50 14.54
C ALA A 67 -3.98 -7.36 14.08
N ALA A 68 -3.91 -7.62 12.79
CA ALA A 68 -2.82 -8.40 12.21
C ALA A 68 -1.45 -7.71 12.39
N SER A 69 -1.37 -6.38 12.21
CA SER A 69 -0.11 -5.66 12.38
C SER A 69 0.42 -5.69 13.80
N ILE A 70 -0.44 -5.48 14.80
CA ILE A 70 -0.05 -5.54 16.22
C ILE A 70 0.41 -6.96 16.59
N ALA A 71 -0.36 -7.99 16.23
CA ALA A 71 -0.04 -9.38 16.54
C ALA A 71 1.29 -9.81 15.88
N THR A 72 1.47 -9.51 14.60
CA THR A 72 2.70 -9.83 13.88
C THR A 72 3.90 -9.08 14.46
N PHE A 73 3.76 -7.77 14.71
CA PHE A 73 4.83 -6.97 15.29
C PHE A 73 5.26 -7.51 16.65
N ALA A 74 4.32 -7.77 17.55
CA ALA A 74 4.63 -8.29 18.89
C ALA A 74 5.27 -9.69 18.82
N THR A 75 4.80 -10.57 17.91
CA THR A 75 5.37 -11.89 17.70
C THR A 75 6.83 -11.80 17.26
N HIS A 76 7.13 -10.96 16.25
CA HIS A 76 8.50 -10.78 15.77
C HIS A 76 9.41 -10.10 16.79
N LEU A 77 8.85 -9.26 17.66
CA LEU A 77 9.63 -8.56 18.69
C LEU A 77 10.11 -9.50 19.81
N VAL A 78 9.35 -10.58 20.11
CA VAL A 78 9.67 -11.51 21.19
C VAL A 78 10.30 -12.83 20.72
N ASP A 79 10.25 -13.14 19.42
CA ASP A 79 10.86 -14.36 18.85
C ASP A 79 12.19 -14.03 18.17
N PRO A 80 13.34 -14.42 18.78
CA PRO A 80 14.66 -14.12 18.22
C PRO A 80 14.98 -14.86 16.91
N ASN A 81 14.17 -15.83 16.50
CA ASN A 81 14.34 -16.56 15.23
C ASN A 81 13.66 -15.85 14.05
N LEU A 82 12.85 -14.83 14.31
CA LEU A 82 12.18 -14.04 13.27
C LEU A 82 12.97 -12.77 12.95
N PRO A 83 12.83 -12.23 11.72
CA PRO A 83 13.37 -10.92 11.38
C PRO A 83 12.87 -9.83 12.32
N HIS A 84 13.70 -8.81 12.55
CA HIS A 84 13.28 -7.66 13.37
C HIS A 84 12.03 -7.00 12.76
N PRO A 85 10.99 -6.71 13.56
CA PRO A 85 9.69 -6.27 13.03
C PRO A 85 9.71 -4.90 12.31
N ALA A 86 10.75 -4.10 12.49
CA ALA A 86 10.92 -2.84 11.77
C ALA A 86 10.87 -3.00 10.24
N GLU A 87 11.36 -4.14 9.71
CA GLU A 87 11.33 -4.43 8.28
C GLU A 87 9.90 -4.58 7.74
N LEU A 88 8.97 -4.98 8.61
CA LEU A 88 7.56 -5.16 8.26
C LEU A 88 6.77 -3.85 8.23
N LEU A 89 7.32 -2.76 8.76
CA LEU A 89 6.64 -1.48 8.89
C LEU A 89 6.77 -0.58 7.66
N SER A 90 7.63 -0.93 6.69
CA SER A 90 7.91 -0.08 5.52
C SER A 90 6.64 0.40 4.82
N ARG A 91 5.77 -0.51 4.44
CA ARG A 91 4.51 -0.19 3.74
C ARG A 91 3.58 0.68 4.58
N ILE A 92 3.47 0.42 5.89
CA ILE A 92 2.67 1.25 6.80
C ILE A 92 3.25 2.67 6.84
N GLY A 93 4.56 2.80 7.03
CA GLY A 93 5.23 4.10 7.08
C GLY A 93 5.03 4.91 5.80
N HIS A 94 5.19 4.29 4.63
CA HIS A 94 4.91 4.95 3.35
C HIS A 94 3.44 5.38 3.23
N LYS A 95 2.50 4.56 3.67
CA LYS A 95 1.09 4.91 3.67
C LYS A 95 0.78 6.04 4.65
N HIS A 96 1.32 6.00 5.85
CA HIS A 96 1.19 7.07 6.84
C HIS A 96 1.78 8.37 6.30
N ALA A 97 3.00 8.33 5.77
CA ALA A 97 3.62 9.51 5.14
C ALA A 97 2.74 10.07 4.01
N SER A 98 2.17 9.19 3.15
CA SER A 98 1.27 9.63 2.07
C SER A 98 -0.04 10.26 2.57
N LEU A 99 -0.36 10.10 3.82
CA LEU A 99 -1.53 10.72 4.47
C LEU A 99 -1.18 11.92 5.35
N GLY A 100 0.12 12.23 5.47
CA GLY A 100 0.60 13.34 6.29
C GLY A 100 0.55 13.05 7.79
N ILE A 101 0.70 11.80 8.21
CA ILE A 101 0.75 11.42 9.63
C ILE A 101 2.02 11.97 10.27
N VAL A 102 1.88 12.52 11.46
CA VAL A 102 2.98 13.11 12.23
C VAL A 102 3.04 12.55 13.65
N ALA A 103 4.19 12.70 14.29
CA ALA A 103 4.48 12.15 15.62
C ALA A 103 3.43 12.52 16.69
N GLU A 104 2.87 13.72 16.61
CA GLU A 104 1.89 14.24 17.56
C GLU A 104 0.54 13.49 17.55
N GLN A 105 0.29 12.67 16.52
CA GLN A 105 -0.94 11.87 16.41
C GLN A 105 -0.84 10.51 17.12
N TYR A 106 0.37 10.00 17.37
CA TYR A 106 0.56 8.71 18.02
C TYR A 106 0.05 8.63 19.46
N PRO A 107 0.19 9.66 20.32
CA PRO A 107 -0.46 9.66 21.64
C PRO A 107 -1.98 9.49 21.58
N VAL A 108 -2.65 10.07 20.58
CA VAL A 108 -4.10 9.90 20.40
C VAL A 108 -4.46 8.43 20.11
N VAL A 109 -3.68 7.78 19.27
CA VAL A 109 -3.84 6.35 18.97
C VAL A 109 -3.58 5.50 20.22
N HIS A 110 -2.48 5.76 20.93
CA HIS A 110 -2.10 5.11 22.17
C HIS A 110 -3.23 5.13 23.21
N ASP A 111 -3.70 6.33 23.56
CA ASP A 111 -4.68 6.50 24.63
C ASP A 111 -6.00 5.77 24.34
N ASN A 112 -6.47 5.84 23.10
CA ASN A 112 -7.70 5.15 22.68
C ASN A 112 -7.50 3.61 22.61
N LEU A 113 -6.31 3.14 22.20
CA LEU A 113 -6.01 1.70 22.12
C LEU A 113 -5.90 1.08 23.53
N PHE A 114 -5.17 1.71 24.43
CA PHE A 114 -5.01 1.22 25.80
C PHE A 114 -6.32 1.25 26.57
N ALA A 115 -7.13 2.28 26.39
CA ALA A 115 -8.47 2.32 26.96
C ALA A 115 -9.37 1.19 26.41
N ALA A 116 -9.25 0.83 25.13
CA ALA A 116 -9.97 -0.29 24.55
C ALA A 116 -9.48 -1.64 25.07
N ILE A 117 -8.17 -1.82 25.28
CA ILE A 117 -7.59 -3.03 25.88
C ILE A 117 -8.16 -3.26 27.30
N VAL A 118 -8.16 -2.22 28.13
CA VAL A 118 -8.72 -2.30 29.49
C VAL A 118 -10.24 -2.55 29.47
N GLU A 119 -10.96 -1.93 28.53
CA GLU A 119 -12.40 -2.14 28.36
C GLU A 119 -12.74 -3.60 28.04
N VAL A 120 -11.95 -4.24 27.18
CA VAL A 120 -12.23 -5.60 26.70
C VAL A 120 -11.73 -6.67 27.66
N LEU A 121 -10.53 -6.51 28.22
CA LEU A 121 -9.88 -7.53 29.05
C LEU A 121 -10.15 -7.37 30.55
N GLY A 122 -10.58 -6.18 30.99
CA GLY A 122 -10.80 -5.82 32.38
C GLY A 122 -9.51 -5.39 33.09
N ALA A 123 -9.67 -4.50 34.09
CA ALA A 123 -8.56 -3.96 34.87
C ALA A 123 -7.81 -5.02 35.70
N ASP A 124 -8.50 -6.09 36.11
CA ASP A 124 -7.87 -7.18 36.86
C ASP A 124 -6.90 -8.01 36.01
N THR A 125 -7.13 -8.08 34.70
CA THR A 125 -6.26 -8.75 33.74
C THR A 125 -5.12 -7.86 33.29
N VAL A 126 -5.41 -6.58 33.05
CA VAL A 126 -4.42 -5.58 32.63
C VAL A 126 -3.77 -4.97 33.86
N THR A 127 -2.92 -5.75 34.54
CA THR A 127 -2.13 -5.25 35.69
C THR A 127 -1.15 -4.14 35.27
N ALA A 128 -0.59 -3.42 36.24
CA ALA A 128 0.37 -2.37 35.96
C ALA A 128 1.60 -2.87 35.15
N GLU A 129 2.07 -4.09 35.47
CA GLU A 129 3.19 -4.71 34.76
C GLU A 129 2.82 -5.08 33.33
N VAL A 130 1.64 -5.63 33.11
CA VAL A 130 1.13 -5.95 31.75
C VAL A 130 0.97 -4.67 30.94
N ALA A 131 0.35 -3.65 31.53
CA ALA A 131 0.19 -2.35 30.87
C ALA A 131 1.54 -1.74 30.47
N GLN A 132 2.54 -1.75 31.35
CA GLN A 132 3.90 -1.21 31.07
C GLN A 132 4.61 -1.99 29.96
N ALA A 133 4.49 -3.33 29.96
CA ALA A 133 5.11 -4.16 28.93
C ALA A 133 4.51 -3.88 27.52
N TRP A 134 3.17 -3.80 27.42
CA TRP A 134 2.50 -3.49 26.16
C TRP A 134 2.62 -2.03 25.74
N ASP A 135 2.69 -1.09 26.68
CA ASP A 135 3.05 0.31 26.43
C ASP A 135 4.41 0.39 25.71
N ARG A 136 5.39 -0.38 26.21
CA ARG A 136 6.71 -0.42 25.57
C ARG A 136 6.66 -1.01 24.15
N VAL A 137 5.88 -2.08 23.91
CA VAL A 137 5.66 -2.64 22.56
C VAL A 137 5.09 -1.59 21.63
N PHE A 138 4.06 -0.86 22.09
CA PHE A 138 3.45 0.22 21.30
C PHE A 138 4.47 1.29 20.92
N TRP A 139 5.25 1.79 21.88
CA TRP A 139 6.20 2.86 21.61
C TRP A 139 7.39 2.42 20.77
N ILE A 140 7.84 1.16 20.85
CA ILE A 140 8.83 0.62 19.90
C ILE A 140 8.29 0.67 18.46
N MET A 141 7.05 0.23 18.25
CA MET A 141 6.39 0.29 16.94
C MET A 141 6.20 1.74 16.47
N ALA A 142 5.68 2.60 17.34
CA ALA A 142 5.42 4.01 17.05
C ALA A 142 6.70 4.79 16.73
N ASP A 143 7.75 4.64 17.54
CA ASP A 143 9.04 5.32 17.33
C ASP A 143 9.67 4.88 15.99
N THR A 144 9.59 3.58 15.65
CA THR A 144 10.07 3.06 14.37
C THR A 144 9.32 3.69 13.19
N LEU A 145 7.99 3.80 13.28
CA LEU A 145 7.17 4.44 12.25
C LEU A 145 7.45 5.94 12.16
N ILE A 146 7.56 6.65 13.28
CA ILE A 146 7.87 8.08 13.32
C ILE A 146 9.22 8.38 12.68
N GLU A 147 10.25 7.57 12.97
CA GLU A 147 11.57 7.71 12.36
C GLU A 147 11.52 7.47 10.84
N LEU A 148 10.81 6.42 10.41
CA LEU A 148 10.61 6.13 9.00
C LEU A 148 9.86 7.25 8.28
N GLU A 149 8.75 7.72 8.84
CA GLU A 149 7.92 8.80 8.28
C GLU A 149 8.73 10.09 8.14
N ARG A 150 9.51 10.48 9.15
CA ARG A 150 10.43 11.63 9.08
C ARG A 150 11.47 11.48 7.98
N SER A 151 12.04 10.28 7.85
CA SER A 151 12.99 9.99 6.77
C SER A 151 12.33 10.13 5.39
N LEU A 152 11.10 9.65 5.22
CA LEU A 152 10.34 9.76 4.00
C LEU A 152 9.99 11.22 3.66
N TYR A 153 9.59 12.04 4.63
CA TYR A 153 9.38 13.47 4.44
C TYR A 153 10.66 14.19 4.02
N ALA A 154 11.78 13.89 4.67
CA ALA A 154 13.08 14.45 4.31
C ALA A 154 13.51 14.05 2.89
N GLN A 155 13.32 12.79 2.49
CA GLN A 155 13.61 12.31 1.13
C GLN A 155 12.69 12.98 0.09
N ALA A 156 11.43 13.22 0.41
CA ALA A 156 10.50 13.95 -0.44
C ALA A 156 10.75 15.48 -0.47
N GLY A 157 11.69 15.97 0.36
CA GLY A 157 12.02 17.41 0.43
C GLY A 157 10.93 18.27 1.08
N VAL A 158 10.08 17.68 1.91
CA VAL A 158 8.97 18.37 2.59
C VAL A 158 9.15 18.37 4.10
N ARG A 159 8.45 19.27 4.80
CA ARG A 159 8.36 19.22 6.26
C ARG A 159 7.42 18.09 6.68
N ASP A 160 7.58 17.61 7.91
CA ASP A 160 6.74 16.56 8.47
C ASP A 160 5.25 16.91 8.29
N GLY A 161 4.51 16.03 7.63
CA GLY A 161 3.09 16.18 7.35
C GLY A 161 2.69 17.16 6.22
N ASP A 162 3.62 17.96 5.68
CA ASP A 162 3.35 18.94 4.61
C ASP A 162 3.36 18.28 3.21
N VAL A 163 2.52 17.29 3.03
CA VAL A 163 2.52 16.45 1.81
C VAL A 163 1.50 16.86 0.76
N TYR A 164 0.49 17.64 1.14
CA TYR A 164 -0.63 17.96 0.24
C TYR A 164 -0.33 19.10 -0.70
N ARG A 165 -0.72 18.92 -1.97
CA ARG A 165 -0.65 19.93 -3.03
C ARG A 165 -2.00 20.05 -3.71
N ARG A 166 -2.40 21.27 -4.06
CA ARG A 166 -3.50 21.47 -5.00
C ARG A 166 -2.98 21.18 -6.41
N ALA A 167 -3.71 20.39 -7.18
CA ALA A 167 -3.35 20.06 -8.55
C ALA A 167 -4.54 20.25 -9.49
N GLU A 168 -4.29 20.79 -10.66
CA GLU A 168 -5.29 21.00 -11.72
C GLU A 168 -5.36 19.75 -12.60
N VAL A 169 -6.56 19.33 -12.95
CA VAL A 169 -6.82 18.24 -13.89
C VAL A 169 -6.56 18.74 -15.32
N LEU A 170 -5.49 18.26 -15.94
CA LEU A 170 -5.11 18.62 -17.29
C LEU A 170 -5.76 17.73 -18.36
N SER A 171 -5.95 16.45 -18.02
CA SER A 171 -6.52 15.47 -18.93
C SER A 171 -7.32 14.41 -18.16
N ARG A 172 -8.40 13.95 -18.80
CA ARG A 172 -9.22 12.84 -18.37
C ARG A 172 -9.58 11.99 -19.58
N VAL A 173 -9.22 10.72 -19.55
CA VAL A 173 -9.46 9.77 -20.64
C VAL A 173 -10.20 8.57 -20.09
N ASP A 174 -11.34 8.25 -20.67
CA ASP A 174 -12.10 7.05 -20.35
C ASP A 174 -11.53 5.85 -21.12
N ASP A 175 -11.05 4.86 -20.40
CA ASP A 175 -10.55 3.60 -20.97
C ASP A 175 -11.73 2.66 -21.27
N PRO A 176 -11.69 1.86 -22.35
CA PRO A 176 -12.76 0.91 -22.70
C PRO A 176 -13.11 -0.09 -21.58
N SER A 177 -12.19 -0.39 -20.68
CA SER A 177 -12.42 -1.23 -19.49
C SER A 177 -13.29 -0.59 -18.41
N GLY A 178 -13.65 0.69 -18.56
CA GLY A 178 -14.36 1.49 -17.55
C GLY A 178 -13.45 2.15 -16.53
N VAL A 179 -12.13 2.04 -16.68
CA VAL A 179 -11.15 2.79 -15.90
C VAL A 179 -11.04 4.22 -16.44
N VAL A 180 -10.74 5.17 -15.59
CA VAL A 180 -10.51 6.57 -15.95
C VAL A 180 -9.04 6.92 -15.72
N GLN A 181 -8.33 7.33 -16.76
CA GLN A 181 -6.99 7.91 -16.64
C GLN A 181 -7.12 9.40 -16.36
N VAL A 182 -6.38 9.89 -15.38
CA VAL A 182 -6.36 11.30 -14.96
C VAL A 182 -4.93 11.78 -14.94
N THR A 183 -4.67 12.90 -15.59
CA THR A 183 -3.41 13.63 -15.49
C THR A 183 -3.63 14.94 -14.78
N VAL A 184 -2.83 15.19 -13.75
CA VAL A 184 -2.89 16.42 -12.96
C VAL A 184 -1.53 17.09 -12.87
N ARG A 185 -1.53 18.40 -12.65
CA ARG A 185 -0.32 19.21 -12.41
C ARG A 185 -0.46 20.01 -11.13
N PRO A 186 0.54 19.98 -10.23
CA PRO A 186 0.56 20.83 -9.05
C PRO A 186 0.45 22.31 -9.42
N VAL A 187 -0.45 23.02 -8.73
CA VAL A 187 -0.62 24.47 -8.91
C VAL A 187 0.61 25.18 -8.33
N GLY A 188 1.10 26.20 -9.03
CA GLY A 188 2.30 26.94 -8.61
C GLY A 188 3.60 26.47 -9.25
N GLY A 189 3.55 25.44 -10.10
CA GLY A 189 4.70 25.02 -10.92
C GLY A 189 5.72 24.16 -10.17
N GLU A 190 5.37 23.61 -9.00
CA GLU A 190 6.20 22.63 -8.29
C GLU A 190 6.29 21.35 -9.13
N VAL A 191 7.52 20.89 -9.38
CA VAL A 191 7.78 19.63 -10.07
C VAL A 191 8.00 18.55 -9.01
N LEU A 192 7.06 17.60 -8.92
CA LEU A 192 7.16 16.48 -8.01
C LEU A 192 7.94 15.35 -8.68
N SER A 193 9.14 15.07 -8.17
CA SER A 193 9.94 13.94 -8.62
C SER A 193 9.42 12.64 -8.04
N PHE A 194 9.42 11.57 -8.83
CA PHE A 194 9.04 10.23 -8.37
C PHE A 194 9.75 9.15 -9.18
N THR A 195 9.78 7.95 -8.62
CA THR A 195 10.27 6.74 -9.27
C THR A 195 9.11 5.84 -9.67
N ALA A 196 9.32 5.01 -10.69
CA ALA A 196 8.35 4.02 -11.12
C ALA A 196 7.94 3.11 -9.94
N GLY A 197 6.65 2.79 -9.84
CA GLY A 197 6.07 2.04 -8.73
C GLY A 197 5.54 2.89 -7.57
N GLN A 198 5.89 4.19 -7.50
CA GLN A 198 5.31 5.08 -6.50
C GLN A 198 3.85 5.46 -6.81
N TYR A 199 3.16 5.92 -5.77
CA TYR A 199 1.76 6.35 -5.81
C TYR A 199 1.58 7.73 -5.16
N VAL A 200 0.44 8.33 -5.41
CA VAL A 200 -0.04 9.54 -4.72
C VAL A 200 -1.36 9.25 -4.00
N SER A 201 -1.60 9.92 -2.88
CA SER A 201 -2.93 9.98 -2.29
C SER A 201 -3.72 11.11 -2.94
N VAL A 202 -4.85 10.77 -3.54
CA VAL A 202 -5.77 11.74 -4.18
C VAL A 202 -6.95 11.97 -3.26
N GLY A 203 -7.20 13.23 -2.93
CA GLY A 203 -8.29 13.68 -2.08
C GLY A 203 -9.41 14.34 -2.87
N VAL A 204 -10.64 13.93 -2.58
CA VAL A 204 -11.86 14.56 -3.10
C VAL A 204 -12.78 14.97 -1.95
N THR A 205 -13.51 16.04 -2.12
CA THR A 205 -14.59 16.43 -1.20
C THR A 205 -15.89 15.84 -1.72
N LEU A 206 -16.46 14.92 -0.95
CA LEU A 206 -17.71 14.25 -1.27
C LEU A 206 -18.93 15.18 -1.02
N PRO A 207 -20.13 14.86 -1.54
CA PRO A 207 -21.31 15.71 -1.38
C PRO A 207 -21.74 16.00 0.08
N ASP A 208 -21.37 15.12 1.03
CA ASP A 208 -21.62 15.31 2.46
C ASP A 208 -20.55 16.19 3.15
N GLY A 209 -19.61 16.76 2.37
CA GLY A 209 -18.52 17.59 2.85
C GLY A 209 -17.35 16.83 3.46
N ALA A 210 -17.34 15.49 3.42
CA ALA A 210 -16.21 14.71 3.88
C ALA A 210 -15.08 14.71 2.84
N ARG A 211 -13.84 14.93 3.29
CA ARG A 211 -12.65 14.78 2.45
C ARG A 211 -12.15 13.35 2.55
N GLN A 212 -12.21 12.63 1.46
CA GLN A 212 -11.77 11.24 1.41
C GLN A 212 -10.58 11.07 0.47
N LEU A 213 -9.62 10.24 0.88
CA LEU A 213 -8.34 10.02 0.20
C LEU A 213 -8.24 8.57 -0.28
N ARG A 214 -7.67 8.38 -1.47
CA ARG A 214 -7.31 7.04 -1.99
C ARG A 214 -5.95 7.11 -2.68
N GLN A 215 -5.20 6.03 -2.55
CA GLN A 215 -3.90 5.85 -3.18
C GLN A 215 -4.09 5.38 -4.63
N TYR A 216 -3.33 5.99 -5.54
CA TYR A 216 -3.28 5.59 -6.95
C TYR A 216 -1.83 5.58 -7.44
N SER A 217 -1.40 4.43 -7.97
CA SER A 217 -0.06 4.28 -8.56
C SER A 217 0.12 5.22 -9.76
N LEU A 218 1.30 5.81 -9.85
CA LEU A 218 1.66 6.66 -10.99
C LEU A 218 2.01 5.78 -12.19
N ILE A 219 1.45 6.15 -13.35
CA ILE A 219 1.59 5.40 -14.60
C ILE A 219 2.40 6.14 -15.66
N ASN A 220 3.04 7.23 -15.31
CA ASN A 220 3.95 8.00 -16.17
C ASN A 220 5.31 8.17 -15.51
N THR A 221 6.26 8.77 -16.22
CA THR A 221 7.56 9.15 -15.69
C THR A 221 7.57 10.60 -15.18
N GLY A 222 8.38 10.88 -14.15
CA GLY A 222 8.37 12.16 -13.42
C GLY A 222 8.95 13.38 -14.17
N GLY A 223 9.28 13.27 -15.47
CA GLY A 223 10.04 14.31 -16.18
C GLY A 223 9.25 15.58 -16.53
N SER A 224 7.93 15.51 -16.67
CA SER A 224 7.08 16.64 -17.08
C SER A 224 6.53 17.48 -15.92
N GLY A 225 6.69 17.02 -14.68
CA GLY A 225 6.01 17.58 -13.51
C GLY A 225 4.53 17.19 -13.40
N ASP A 226 4.02 16.41 -14.35
CA ASP A 226 2.65 15.91 -14.34
C ASP A 226 2.59 14.58 -13.61
N LEU A 227 1.47 14.33 -12.93
CA LEU A 227 1.15 13.08 -12.28
C LEU A 227 -0.01 12.43 -13.02
N THR A 228 0.21 11.24 -13.56
CA THR A 228 -0.83 10.48 -14.25
C THR A 228 -1.13 9.20 -13.50
N PHE A 229 -2.40 8.95 -13.22
CA PHE A 229 -2.86 7.74 -12.53
C PHE A 229 -4.14 7.21 -13.16
N ALA A 230 -4.49 5.95 -12.87
CA ALA A 230 -5.70 5.32 -13.38
C ALA A 230 -6.62 4.89 -12.25
N VAL A 231 -7.91 5.14 -12.42
CA VAL A 231 -8.95 4.96 -11.40
C VAL A 231 -9.96 3.92 -11.87
N LYS A 232 -10.00 2.76 -11.21
CA LYS A 232 -11.07 1.76 -11.39
C LYS A 232 -12.22 2.08 -10.45
N PRO A 233 -13.43 2.34 -10.94
CA PRO A 233 -14.58 2.59 -10.07
C PRO A 233 -14.92 1.34 -9.24
N ALA A 234 -14.82 1.48 -7.91
CA ALA A 234 -15.08 0.38 -6.97
C ALA A 234 -15.69 0.85 -5.63
N GLY A 235 -15.51 2.12 -5.26
CA GLY A 235 -16.00 2.70 -4.02
C GLY A 235 -16.35 4.17 -4.18
N GLU A 236 -16.71 4.85 -3.09
CA GLU A 236 -17.25 6.22 -3.13
C GLU A 236 -16.34 7.23 -3.86
N VAL A 237 -15.05 7.24 -3.55
CA VAL A 237 -14.09 8.20 -4.16
C VAL A 237 -13.87 7.89 -5.64
N SER A 238 -13.60 6.64 -5.99
CA SER A 238 -13.34 6.25 -7.37
C SER A 238 -14.57 6.41 -8.27
N THR A 239 -15.77 6.18 -7.74
CA THR A 239 -17.04 6.43 -8.42
C THR A 239 -17.26 7.94 -8.60
N TRP A 240 -16.99 8.74 -7.55
CA TRP A 240 -17.08 10.20 -7.63
C TRP A 240 -16.14 10.77 -8.69
N ILE A 241 -14.89 10.28 -8.76
CA ILE A 241 -13.91 10.67 -9.80
C ILE A 241 -14.44 10.36 -11.20
N ARG A 242 -14.97 9.14 -11.42
CA ARG A 242 -15.54 8.76 -12.70
C ARG A 242 -16.69 9.68 -13.12
N ASP A 243 -17.61 9.97 -12.20
CA ASP A 243 -18.87 10.62 -12.55
C ASP A 243 -18.77 12.15 -12.59
N ASN A 244 -17.91 12.74 -11.74
CA ASN A 244 -17.91 14.18 -11.49
C ASN A 244 -16.68 14.91 -11.96
N LEU A 245 -15.48 14.27 -11.92
CA LEU A 245 -14.23 14.97 -12.22
C LEU A 245 -14.16 15.43 -13.67
N ARG A 246 -13.74 16.67 -13.89
CA ARG A 246 -13.61 17.30 -15.22
C ARG A 246 -12.23 17.95 -15.35
N VAL A 247 -11.81 18.15 -16.61
CA VAL A 247 -10.63 18.95 -16.94
C VAL A 247 -10.81 20.38 -16.41
N GLY A 248 -9.80 20.92 -15.77
CA GLY A 248 -9.82 22.22 -15.10
C GLY A 248 -10.23 22.16 -13.61
N ASP A 249 -10.76 21.04 -13.13
CA ASP A 249 -11.05 20.88 -11.71
C ASP A 249 -9.75 20.82 -10.89
N LEU A 250 -9.88 21.16 -9.60
CA LEU A 250 -8.77 21.08 -8.65
C LEU A 250 -8.97 19.91 -7.69
N LEU A 251 -7.92 19.08 -7.58
CA LEU A 251 -7.83 18.00 -6.62
C LEU A 251 -6.76 18.29 -5.56
N ASP A 252 -6.88 17.64 -4.40
CA ASP A 252 -5.76 17.47 -3.51
C ASP A 252 -4.98 16.23 -3.95
N VAL A 253 -3.67 16.38 -4.10
CA VAL A 253 -2.74 15.26 -4.30
C VAL A 253 -1.62 15.35 -3.28
N THR A 254 -1.00 14.25 -2.97
CA THR A 254 0.20 14.27 -2.13
C THR A 254 1.46 14.27 -2.99
N VAL A 255 2.59 14.64 -2.37
CA VAL A 255 3.89 14.25 -2.94
C VAL A 255 3.93 12.71 -3.05
N PRO A 256 4.68 12.15 -4.03
CA PRO A 256 4.70 10.70 -4.25
C PRO A 256 5.38 9.93 -3.11
N PHE A 257 4.82 8.76 -2.78
CA PHE A 257 5.36 7.79 -1.83
C PHE A 257 5.22 6.37 -2.40
N GLY A 258 5.77 5.38 -1.72
CA GLY A 258 5.66 3.97 -2.07
C GLY A 258 6.97 3.24 -1.82
N ASP A 259 6.88 1.99 -1.37
CA ASP A 259 8.00 1.13 -1.04
C ASP A 259 8.31 0.07 -2.12
N LEU A 260 7.59 0.08 -3.25
CA LEU A 260 7.93 -0.76 -4.38
C LEU A 260 9.28 -0.27 -4.95
N PRO A 261 10.33 -1.10 -4.89
CA PRO A 261 11.65 -0.66 -5.35
C PRO A 261 11.64 -0.44 -6.86
N ALA A 262 12.42 0.52 -7.33
CA ALA A 262 12.70 0.65 -8.75
C ALA A 262 13.54 -0.54 -9.23
N PRO A 263 13.32 -1.03 -10.47
CA PRO A 263 14.12 -2.11 -11.03
C PRO A 263 15.62 -1.80 -11.05
N ALA A 264 16.43 -2.79 -10.67
CA ALA A 264 17.88 -2.64 -10.72
C ALA A 264 18.38 -2.61 -12.18
N PRO A 265 19.26 -1.67 -12.54
CA PRO A 265 19.77 -1.59 -13.89
C PRO A 265 20.46 -2.88 -14.36
N GLY A 266 20.14 -3.32 -15.56
CA GLY A 266 20.81 -4.45 -16.24
C GLY A 266 20.31 -5.83 -15.80
N LEU A 267 19.33 -5.94 -14.88
CA LEU A 267 18.69 -7.21 -14.57
C LEU A 267 17.46 -7.43 -15.44
N PRO A 268 17.18 -8.68 -15.85
CA PRO A 268 15.92 -9.02 -16.49
C PRO A 268 14.76 -8.82 -15.51
N LEU A 269 13.56 -8.56 -16.05
CA LEU A 269 12.36 -8.33 -15.24
C LEU A 269 11.25 -9.31 -15.59
N VAL A 270 10.45 -9.63 -14.59
CA VAL A 270 9.16 -10.31 -14.74
C VAL A 270 8.09 -9.44 -14.07
N LEU A 271 7.17 -8.89 -14.87
CA LEU A 271 6.09 -8.05 -14.39
C LEU A 271 4.77 -8.82 -14.45
N ILE A 272 4.20 -9.14 -13.29
CA ILE A 272 3.00 -9.97 -13.17
C ILE A 272 1.86 -9.15 -12.56
N SER A 273 0.72 -9.11 -13.24
CA SER A 273 -0.41 -8.30 -12.75
C SER A 273 -1.77 -8.92 -13.04
N ALA A 274 -2.78 -8.51 -12.25
CA ALA A 274 -4.18 -8.80 -12.54
C ALA A 274 -5.06 -7.57 -12.35
N GLY A 275 -5.99 -7.35 -13.29
CA GLY A 275 -6.93 -6.25 -13.25
C GLY A 275 -6.23 -4.90 -13.09
N ILE A 276 -6.70 -4.06 -12.15
CA ILE A 276 -6.10 -2.72 -11.93
C ILE A 276 -4.69 -2.77 -11.31
N GLY A 277 -4.23 -3.93 -10.85
CA GLY A 277 -2.83 -4.16 -10.47
C GLY A 277 -1.83 -3.99 -11.61
N ILE A 278 -2.31 -3.76 -12.84
CA ILE A 278 -1.46 -3.36 -13.97
C ILE A 278 -0.80 -1.99 -13.77
N THR A 279 -1.37 -1.11 -12.95
CA THR A 279 -0.93 0.30 -12.87
C THR A 279 0.53 0.48 -12.44
N PRO A 280 1.07 -0.15 -11.38
CA PRO A 280 2.49 -0.05 -11.09
C PRO A 280 3.37 -0.66 -12.19
N MET A 281 2.89 -1.70 -12.87
CA MET A 281 3.62 -2.33 -13.99
C MET A 281 3.72 -1.40 -15.20
N ILE A 282 2.66 -0.63 -15.49
CA ILE A 282 2.70 0.42 -16.53
C ILE A 282 3.74 1.50 -16.16
N GLY A 283 3.74 1.96 -14.90
CA GLY A 283 4.74 2.93 -14.43
C GLY A 283 6.18 2.42 -14.58
N ILE A 284 6.41 1.14 -14.26
CA ILE A 284 7.71 0.50 -14.45
C ILE A 284 8.06 0.43 -15.95
N LEU A 285 7.16 -0.06 -16.81
CA LEU A 285 7.39 -0.18 -18.25
C LEU A 285 7.73 1.15 -18.92
N GLU A 286 7.07 2.25 -18.52
CA GLU A 286 7.34 3.60 -19.01
C GLU A 286 8.76 4.10 -18.67
N ALA A 287 9.35 3.60 -17.59
CA ALA A 287 10.64 4.03 -17.09
C ALA A 287 11.80 3.10 -17.47
N LEU A 288 11.51 1.96 -18.15
CA LEU A 288 12.54 0.99 -18.47
C LEU A 288 13.54 1.49 -19.50
N ASP A 289 14.80 1.12 -19.31
CA ASP A 289 15.79 1.18 -20.36
C ASP A 289 15.35 0.26 -21.52
N PRO A 290 15.33 0.73 -22.78
CA PRO A 290 14.98 -0.10 -23.94
C PRO A 290 15.79 -1.40 -24.10
N ALA A 291 16.99 -1.48 -23.52
CA ALA A 291 17.82 -2.68 -23.54
C ALA A 291 17.42 -3.74 -22.48
N THR A 292 16.45 -3.43 -21.60
CA THR A 292 16.03 -4.34 -20.55
C THR A 292 15.21 -5.50 -21.12
N ARG A 293 15.61 -6.74 -20.81
CA ARG A 293 14.79 -7.92 -21.07
C ARG A 293 13.63 -7.97 -20.09
N VAL A 294 12.39 -8.08 -20.58
CA VAL A 294 11.21 -8.12 -19.72
C VAL A 294 10.16 -9.14 -20.19
N VAL A 295 9.64 -9.91 -19.24
CA VAL A 295 8.49 -10.79 -19.43
C VAL A 295 7.31 -10.18 -18.70
N VAL A 296 6.25 -9.85 -19.45
CA VAL A 296 5.04 -9.22 -18.91
C VAL A 296 3.90 -10.24 -18.96
N LEU A 297 3.32 -10.51 -17.79
CA LEU A 297 2.23 -11.45 -17.62
C LEU A 297 1.03 -10.70 -17.03
N HIS A 298 -0.12 -10.75 -17.72
CA HIS A 298 -1.32 -10.10 -17.21
C HIS A 298 -2.55 -10.99 -17.29
N ALA A 299 -3.36 -10.95 -16.22
CA ALA A 299 -4.62 -11.68 -16.13
C ALA A 299 -5.81 -10.72 -15.90
N ASP A 300 -6.91 -11.00 -16.57
CA ASP A 300 -8.19 -10.34 -16.33
C ASP A 300 -9.36 -11.28 -16.64
N ARG A 301 -10.59 -10.84 -16.36
CA ARG A 301 -11.78 -11.60 -16.71
C ARG A 301 -11.92 -11.73 -18.24
N SER A 302 -11.71 -10.63 -18.94
CA SER A 302 -11.82 -10.57 -20.39
C SER A 302 -10.92 -9.49 -20.98
N ALA A 303 -10.73 -9.53 -22.29
CA ALA A 303 -10.04 -8.47 -23.02
C ALA A 303 -10.71 -7.09 -22.90
N GLN A 304 -12.03 -7.05 -22.62
CA GLN A 304 -12.78 -5.80 -22.44
C GLN A 304 -12.60 -5.20 -21.07
N THR A 305 -12.39 -6.02 -20.03
CA THR A 305 -12.19 -5.56 -18.65
C THR A 305 -10.73 -5.27 -18.32
N HIS A 306 -9.81 -5.60 -19.22
CA HIS A 306 -8.37 -5.39 -19.07
C HIS A 306 -8.03 -3.89 -19.12
N PRO A 307 -7.65 -3.27 -17.98
CA PRO A 307 -7.35 -1.83 -17.91
C PRO A 307 -6.08 -1.50 -18.70
N LEU A 308 -6.06 -0.34 -19.34
CA LEU A 308 -4.87 0.17 -20.04
C LEU A 308 -4.26 -0.81 -21.07
N ARG A 309 -5.08 -1.70 -21.62
CA ARG A 309 -4.65 -2.82 -22.47
C ARG A 309 -3.81 -2.35 -23.66
N GLU A 310 -4.27 -1.36 -24.39
CA GLU A 310 -3.56 -0.88 -25.58
C GLU A 310 -2.24 -0.21 -25.17
N ARG A 311 -2.24 0.59 -24.10
CA ARG A 311 -1.02 1.19 -23.57
C ARG A 311 0.02 0.14 -23.15
N GLN A 312 -0.42 -0.94 -22.47
CA GLN A 312 0.50 -2.04 -22.13
C GLN A 312 1.11 -2.66 -23.39
N ARG A 313 0.30 -2.92 -24.41
CA ARG A 313 0.77 -3.49 -25.67
C ARG A 313 1.79 -2.59 -26.38
N ASP A 314 1.49 -1.30 -26.44
CA ASP A 314 2.37 -0.33 -27.08
C ASP A 314 3.71 -0.23 -26.36
N LEU A 315 3.70 -0.18 -25.03
CA LEU A 315 4.91 -0.15 -24.22
C LEU A 315 5.77 -1.41 -24.40
N VAL A 316 5.14 -2.59 -24.37
CA VAL A 316 5.86 -3.86 -24.58
C VAL A 316 6.39 -3.94 -26.02
N ALA A 317 5.61 -3.53 -27.02
CA ALA A 317 6.03 -3.55 -28.42
C ALA A 317 7.19 -2.58 -28.72
N ALA A 318 7.37 -1.54 -27.91
CA ALA A 318 8.47 -0.61 -28.02
C ALA A 318 9.81 -1.15 -27.46
N LEU A 319 9.78 -2.26 -26.73
CA LEU A 319 10.96 -2.89 -26.10
C LEU A 319 11.43 -4.08 -26.96
N PRO A 320 12.68 -4.08 -27.45
CA PRO A 320 13.17 -5.11 -28.39
C PRO A 320 13.22 -6.54 -27.80
N ASP A 321 13.47 -6.67 -26.50
CA ASP A 321 13.54 -7.97 -25.78
C ASP A 321 12.42 -8.07 -24.74
N ALA A 322 11.19 -7.89 -25.19
CA ALA A 322 10.01 -7.96 -24.34
C ALA A 322 9.00 -8.99 -24.86
N THR A 323 8.37 -9.72 -23.94
CA THR A 323 7.25 -10.62 -24.23
C THR A 323 6.03 -10.22 -23.41
N LEU A 324 4.83 -10.40 -23.98
CA LEU A 324 3.57 -10.19 -23.31
C LEU A 324 2.70 -11.44 -23.44
N GLU A 325 2.38 -12.04 -22.30
CA GLU A 325 1.41 -13.14 -22.23
C GLU A 325 0.18 -12.71 -21.44
N LEU A 326 -0.98 -13.04 -21.97
CA LEU A 326 -2.28 -12.61 -21.44
C LEU A 326 -3.13 -13.83 -21.09
N TRP A 327 -3.84 -13.76 -19.97
CA TRP A 327 -4.83 -14.73 -19.53
C TRP A 327 -6.19 -14.05 -19.37
N TYR A 328 -7.22 -14.65 -19.99
CA TYR A 328 -8.60 -14.19 -19.82
C TYR A 328 -9.51 -15.36 -19.45
N GLU A 329 -10.28 -15.20 -18.38
CA GLU A 329 -11.22 -16.22 -17.92
C GLU A 329 -12.24 -16.54 -19.04
N ASP A 330 -12.76 -15.52 -19.73
CA ASP A 330 -13.72 -15.66 -20.83
C ASP A 330 -13.05 -16.09 -22.16
N GLY A 331 -11.72 -16.15 -22.19
CA GLY A 331 -10.94 -16.44 -23.40
C GLY A 331 -10.91 -15.27 -24.39
N ALA A 332 -9.85 -15.21 -25.21
CA ALA A 332 -9.75 -14.30 -26.35
C ALA A 332 -8.70 -14.80 -27.34
N PRO A 333 -8.78 -14.46 -28.63
CA PRO A 333 -7.75 -14.80 -29.59
C PRO A 333 -6.38 -14.27 -29.19
N GLY A 334 -5.38 -15.14 -29.20
CA GLY A 334 -4.00 -14.78 -28.85
C GLY A 334 -3.74 -14.61 -27.34
N ALA A 335 -4.63 -15.12 -26.50
CA ALA A 335 -4.44 -15.17 -25.05
C ALA A 335 -4.73 -16.59 -24.53
N HIS A 336 -4.17 -16.92 -23.38
CA HIS A 336 -4.51 -18.13 -22.64
C HIS A 336 -5.90 -18.00 -22.04
N GLN A 337 -6.64 -19.10 -21.96
CA GLN A 337 -7.96 -19.12 -21.31
C GLN A 337 -7.82 -19.55 -19.85
N GLY A 338 -8.53 -18.86 -18.96
CA GLY A 338 -8.57 -19.17 -17.53
C GLY A 338 -7.69 -18.26 -16.67
N PHE A 339 -7.31 -18.77 -15.50
CA PHE A 339 -6.44 -18.06 -14.56
C PHE A 339 -4.99 -18.14 -15.00
N LEU A 340 -4.18 -17.17 -14.57
CA LEU A 340 -2.76 -17.14 -14.84
C LEU A 340 -2.08 -18.39 -14.27
N SER A 341 -1.39 -19.12 -15.16
CA SER A 341 -0.52 -20.22 -14.82
C SER A 341 0.89 -19.94 -15.34
N LEU A 342 1.88 -20.19 -14.51
CA LEU A 342 3.26 -20.10 -14.92
C LEU A 342 3.72 -21.37 -15.67
N ASP A 343 2.89 -22.41 -15.76
CA ASP A 343 3.24 -23.65 -16.49
C ASP A 343 3.51 -23.35 -17.96
N GLY A 344 4.71 -23.72 -18.42
CA GLY A 344 5.16 -23.44 -19.78
C GLY A 344 5.67 -22.02 -20.03
N VAL A 345 5.57 -21.11 -19.07
CA VAL A 345 6.13 -19.75 -19.17
C VAL A 345 7.63 -19.79 -18.90
N GLU A 346 8.44 -19.27 -19.82
CA GLU A 346 9.87 -19.09 -19.63
C GLU A 346 10.15 -17.80 -18.88
N LEU A 347 10.73 -17.93 -17.69
CA LEU A 347 11.18 -16.80 -16.88
C LEU A 347 12.70 -16.65 -17.00
N PRO A 348 13.24 -15.44 -17.21
CA PRO A 348 14.68 -15.22 -17.27
C PRO A 348 15.37 -15.55 -15.95
N ASP A 349 16.51 -16.21 -16.00
CA ASP A 349 17.34 -16.50 -14.82
C ASP A 349 17.79 -15.19 -14.15
N GLY A 350 17.68 -15.14 -12.83
CA GLY A 350 18.08 -13.97 -12.04
C GLY A 350 17.20 -12.73 -12.21
N ALA A 351 16.02 -12.87 -12.81
CA ALA A 351 15.09 -11.78 -12.99
C ALA A 351 14.56 -11.24 -11.65
N GLU A 352 14.37 -9.91 -11.59
CA GLU A 352 13.55 -9.31 -10.53
C GLU A 352 12.07 -9.49 -10.87
N VAL A 353 11.29 -9.95 -9.90
CA VAL A 353 9.86 -10.24 -10.08
C VAL A 353 9.02 -9.20 -9.35
N TYR A 354 8.10 -8.58 -10.08
CA TYR A 354 7.12 -7.63 -9.57
C TYR A 354 5.72 -8.19 -9.73
N LEU A 355 4.92 -8.09 -8.68
CA LEU A 355 3.60 -8.72 -8.62
C LEU A 355 2.57 -7.76 -8.04
N CYS A 356 1.44 -7.55 -8.72
CA CYS A 356 0.33 -6.76 -8.21
C CYS A 356 -1.03 -7.29 -8.69
N GLY A 357 -1.98 -7.35 -7.77
CA GLY A 357 -3.34 -7.81 -8.05
C GLY A 357 -4.15 -7.99 -6.78
N ALA A 358 -5.31 -8.64 -6.87
CA ALA A 358 -6.11 -9.00 -5.71
C ALA A 358 -5.42 -10.07 -4.86
N ASP A 359 -5.70 -10.11 -3.55
CA ASP A 359 -5.03 -10.99 -2.56
C ASP A 359 -4.97 -12.46 -3.03
N GLY A 360 -6.09 -13.00 -3.53
CA GLY A 360 -6.14 -14.40 -4.01
C GLY A 360 -5.24 -14.64 -5.21
N PHE A 361 -5.13 -13.69 -6.13
CA PHE A 361 -4.22 -13.75 -7.27
C PHE A 361 -2.76 -13.69 -6.80
N VAL A 362 -2.43 -12.75 -5.92
CA VAL A 362 -1.05 -12.61 -5.42
C VAL A 362 -0.59 -13.87 -4.72
N ARG A 363 -1.43 -14.48 -3.86
CA ARG A 363 -1.11 -15.75 -3.20
C ARG A 363 -0.87 -16.87 -4.20
N ALA A 364 -1.81 -17.08 -5.13
CA ALA A 364 -1.72 -18.15 -6.13
C ALA A 364 -0.47 -18.04 -7.01
N VAL A 365 -0.07 -16.81 -7.37
CA VAL A 365 1.14 -16.58 -8.17
C VAL A 365 2.41 -16.76 -7.32
N ARG A 366 2.42 -16.30 -6.07
CA ARG A 366 3.56 -16.53 -5.16
C ARG A 366 3.81 -18.00 -4.90
N ASP A 367 2.75 -18.80 -4.73
CA ASP A 367 2.88 -20.26 -4.59
C ASP A 367 3.53 -20.88 -5.82
N GLN A 368 3.13 -20.48 -7.03
CA GLN A 368 3.71 -20.95 -8.28
C GLN A 368 5.18 -20.53 -8.44
N LEU A 369 5.53 -19.27 -8.08
CA LEU A 369 6.91 -18.78 -8.10
C LEU A 369 7.78 -19.51 -7.09
N SER A 370 7.27 -19.72 -5.87
CA SER A 370 7.96 -20.48 -4.82
C SER A 370 8.24 -21.92 -5.23
N ALA A 371 7.29 -22.60 -5.89
CA ALA A 371 7.48 -23.94 -6.45
C ALA A 371 8.60 -24.00 -7.50
N ARG A 372 8.94 -22.87 -8.11
CA ARG A 372 10.07 -22.70 -9.05
C ARG A 372 11.36 -22.21 -8.37
N GLY A 373 11.38 -22.09 -7.04
CA GLY A 373 12.51 -21.58 -6.28
C GLY A 373 12.68 -20.05 -6.31
N ILE A 374 11.68 -19.31 -6.82
CA ILE A 374 11.70 -17.85 -6.86
C ILE A 374 10.96 -17.33 -5.62
N THR A 375 11.72 -16.91 -4.61
CA THR A 375 11.18 -16.45 -3.31
C THR A 375 11.23 -14.94 -3.12
N LYS A 376 12.15 -14.25 -3.85
CA LYS A 376 12.25 -12.80 -3.81
C LYS A 376 11.29 -12.19 -4.82
N VAL A 377 10.15 -11.70 -4.34
CA VAL A 377 9.09 -11.10 -5.15
C VAL A 377 8.71 -9.74 -4.56
N HIS A 378 8.78 -8.70 -5.37
CA HIS A 378 8.32 -7.37 -5.00
C HIS A 378 6.81 -7.26 -5.23
N CYS A 379 6.04 -7.11 -4.15
CA CYS A 379 4.58 -7.07 -4.23
C CYS A 379 4.07 -5.67 -3.95
N GLU A 380 3.21 -5.14 -4.84
CA GLU A 380 2.35 -4.00 -4.52
C GLU A 380 0.94 -4.49 -4.22
N LEU A 381 0.35 -4.00 -3.13
CA LEU A 381 -0.93 -4.47 -2.62
C LEU A 381 -1.87 -3.29 -2.40
N PHE A 382 -3.09 -3.39 -2.94
CA PHE A 382 -4.12 -2.35 -2.84
C PHE A 382 -5.13 -2.60 -1.72
N SER A 383 -4.99 -3.73 -1.02
CA SER A 383 -5.82 -4.14 0.11
C SER A 383 -5.22 -3.66 1.44
N PRO A 384 -6.03 -3.32 2.45
CA PRO A 384 -5.52 -3.06 3.79
C PRO A 384 -5.06 -4.31 4.56
N ASN A 385 -5.30 -5.51 4.02
CA ASN A 385 -4.97 -6.79 4.67
C ASN A 385 -3.56 -7.32 4.31
N ASP A 386 -2.65 -6.46 4.00
CA ASP A 386 -1.32 -6.73 3.45
C ASP A 386 -0.42 -7.59 4.34
N TRP A 387 -0.72 -7.67 5.64
CA TRP A 387 0.03 -8.45 6.64
C TRP A 387 -0.20 -9.95 6.56
N LEU A 388 -1.18 -10.38 5.77
CA LEU A 388 -1.56 -11.77 5.64
C LEU A 388 -0.93 -12.45 4.40
N LEU A 389 -0.09 -11.73 3.69
CA LEU A 389 0.63 -12.17 2.51
C LEU A 389 2.12 -12.30 2.80
#